data_c94f360344dd5bed1f3d77740570c939
#
_entry.id   c94f360344dd5bed1f3d77740570c939
#
_cell.length_a   1.000
_cell.length_b   1.000
_cell.length_c   1.000
_cell.angle_alpha   90.00
_cell.angle_beta   90.00
_cell.angle_gamma   90.00
#
_symmetry.space_group_name_H-M   'P 1'
#
loop_
_entity.id
_entity.type
_entity.pdbx_description
1 polymer ?
#
loop_
_entity_poly.entity_id
_entity_poly.type
_entity_poly.pdbx_seq_one_letter_code
_entity_poly.pdbx_strand_id
1 'polypeptide(L)'
;MASVLFSPITLRGLTLPNRVVVSPMCQYNSNNGSANDWHLMHLGNMSLGCAGLVMTEMTDVNPQGRISPRSAGMWSDENEAALKRVHDFCRQYGVAKLGVQLAHAGRKGPTTPPAAGGKPILEGPDAWTPEAPSAIPYDAGWAVPKEMTKEDIKRCIGEFAAAARRVDRIGYDVIELHGAHGYLGHQFLSPISNQRTDEYGGSLENRMRFVIEMYEAVRAAWPDSKPIGIRVSATDWVDGGWTPDETVALAKELKKRGLDYMDVSTGGLSPLQKIPLSPAYQVPFGEKVRKEAGITTMSVGLIAGTQQAEDILAQGKADLICIGRAAMWDPRWAWHAAEELGAETPYAPKMMACHPKLRPQLFPKRAQAAP
;
A
#
# COMPACT_ATOMS: atom_id res chain seq x y z
N MET A 1 25.23 9.35 -16.11
CA MET A 1 25.37 8.54 -14.87
C MET A 1 24.42 7.34 -15.02
N ALA A 2 24.70 6.23 -14.34
CA ALA A 2 23.74 5.12 -14.32
C ALA A 2 22.46 5.54 -13.55
N SER A 3 21.27 5.10 -14.01
CA SER A 3 20.01 5.43 -13.35
C SER A 3 19.94 4.82 -11.97
N VAL A 4 19.56 5.62 -10.97
CA VAL A 4 19.28 5.15 -9.61
C VAL A 4 17.95 4.42 -9.57
N LEU A 5 16.94 4.89 -10.30
CA LEU A 5 15.61 4.28 -10.38
C LEU A 5 15.66 2.83 -10.87
N PHE A 6 16.58 2.52 -11.80
CA PHE A 6 16.76 1.19 -12.34
C PHE A 6 17.96 0.44 -11.73
N SER A 7 18.45 0.89 -10.57
CA SER A 7 19.41 0.11 -9.78
C SER A 7 18.68 -0.87 -8.83
N PRO A 8 19.26 -2.06 -8.57
CA PRO A 8 18.65 -3.02 -7.64
C PRO A 8 18.64 -2.49 -6.20
N ILE A 9 17.72 -3.01 -5.40
CA ILE A 9 17.66 -2.78 -3.96
C ILE A 9 17.27 -4.06 -3.24
N THR A 10 17.88 -4.33 -2.10
CA THR A 10 17.57 -5.51 -1.28
C THR A 10 16.79 -5.10 -0.05
N LEU A 11 15.62 -5.68 0.14
CA LEU A 11 14.79 -5.58 1.34
C LEU A 11 14.85 -6.93 2.05
N ARG A 12 15.52 -7.01 3.19
CA ARG A 12 15.76 -8.26 3.92
C ARG A 12 16.39 -9.34 3.00
N GLY A 13 15.69 -10.43 2.71
CA GLY A 13 16.13 -11.49 1.81
C GLY A 13 15.67 -11.35 0.35
N LEU A 14 14.95 -10.28 0.01
CA LEU A 14 14.38 -10.05 -1.31
C LEU A 14 15.15 -8.95 -2.06
N THR A 15 15.70 -9.26 -3.23
CA THR A 15 16.27 -8.25 -4.14
C THR A 15 15.26 -7.89 -5.23
N LEU A 16 14.92 -6.62 -5.30
CA LEU A 16 14.15 -6.02 -6.39
C LEU A 16 15.10 -5.58 -7.50
N PRO A 17 14.79 -5.86 -8.79
CA PRO A 17 15.66 -5.50 -9.91
C PRO A 17 15.74 -4.00 -10.18
N ASN A 18 14.77 -3.23 -9.74
CA ASN A 18 14.74 -1.78 -9.81
C ASN A 18 13.88 -1.21 -8.66
N ARG A 19 13.83 0.12 -8.55
CA ARG A 19 13.18 0.82 -7.44
C ARG A 19 11.76 1.32 -7.75
N VAL A 20 11.16 0.84 -8.83
CA VAL A 20 9.77 1.16 -9.20
C VAL A 20 8.82 0.18 -8.52
N VAL A 21 7.85 0.73 -7.80
CA VAL A 21 6.77 -0.03 -7.15
C VAL A 21 5.43 0.40 -7.72
N VAL A 22 4.64 -0.55 -8.22
CA VAL A 22 3.22 -0.29 -8.51
C VAL A 22 2.47 -0.30 -7.19
N SER A 23 1.92 0.85 -6.81
CA SER A 23 1.18 1.04 -5.55
C SER A 23 -0.03 0.11 -5.44
N PRO A 24 -0.43 -0.30 -4.23
CA PRO A 24 -1.71 -0.97 -4.03
C PRO A 24 -2.87 -0.02 -4.39
N MET A 25 -3.78 -0.48 -5.24
CA MET A 25 -4.90 0.32 -5.77
C MET A 25 -6.17 -0.51 -5.77
N CYS A 26 -7.14 -0.15 -4.92
CA CYS A 26 -8.42 -0.85 -4.79
C CYS A 26 -9.17 -0.87 -6.12
N GLN A 27 -9.61 -2.06 -6.53
CA GLN A 27 -10.31 -2.30 -7.77
C GLN A 27 -11.84 -2.36 -7.60
N TYR A 28 -12.30 -2.58 -6.36
CA TYR A 28 -13.72 -2.67 -6.02
C TYR A 28 -14.49 -3.65 -6.92
N ASN A 29 -13.89 -4.78 -7.24
CA ASN A 29 -14.48 -5.75 -8.17
C ASN A 29 -14.48 -7.20 -7.66
N SER A 30 -14.16 -7.42 -6.39
CA SER A 30 -14.17 -8.75 -5.78
C SER A 30 -15.59 -9.28 -5.54
N ASN A 31 -15.72 -10.58 -5.50
CA ASN A 31 -16.95 -11.28 -5.10
C ASN A 31 -16.74 -11.86 -3.71
N ASN A 32 -17.37 -11.29 -2.68
CA ASN A 32 -17.18 -11.68 -1.28
C ASN A 32 -15.68 -11.86 -0.92
N GLY A 33 -14.87 -10.87 -1.26
CA GLY A 33 -13.42 -10.89 -1.03
C GLY A 33 -12.60 -11.66 -2.07
N SER A 34 -13.23 -12.51 -2.89
CA SER A 34 -12.51 -13.35 -3.85
C SER A 34 -12.17 -12.58 -5.13
N ALA A 35 -10.89 -12.65 -5.50
CA ALA A 35 -10.38 -12.11 -6.77
C ALA A 35 -11.01 -12.86 -7.96
N ASN A 36 -11.10 -12.19 -9.11
CA ASN A 36 -11.70 -12.73 -10.34
C ASN A 36 -10.88 -12.35 -11.59
N ASP A 37 -11.44 -12.49 -12.78
CA ASP A 37 -10.75 -12.19 -14.04
C ASP A 37 -10.35 -10.73 -14.20
N TRP A 38 -11.04 -9.79 -13.55
CA TRP A 38 -10.61 -8.40 -13.51
C TRP A 38 -9.23 -8.25 -12.84
N HIS A 39 -9.05 -8.91 -11.69
CA HIS A 39 -7.78 -8.89 -10.96
C HIS A 39 -6.67 -9.59 -11.75
N LEU A 40 -7.00 -10.67 -12.46
CA LEU A 40 -6.07 -11.38 -13.34
C LEU A 40 -5.60 -10.46 -14.48
N MET A 41 -6.52 -9.77 -15.14
CA MET A 41 -6.20 -8.79 -16.19
C MET A 41 -5.37 -7.64 -15.62
N HIS A 42 -5.82 -7.02 -14.53
CA HIS A 42 -5.19 -5.84 -13.94
C HIS A 42 -3.77 -6.14 -13.44
N LEU A 43 -3.61 -7.10 -12.52
CA LEU A 43 -2.30 -7.45 -11.96
C LEU A 43 -1.40 -8.14 -12.98
N GLY A 44 -1.98 -8.96 -13.88
CA GLY A 44 -1.24 -9.57 -14.99
C GLY A 44 -0.60 -8.52 -15.89
N ASN A 45 -1.35 -7.49 -16.26
CA ASN A 45 -0.83 -6.39 -17.09
C ASN A 45 0.26 -5.59 -16.36
N MET A 46 0.05 -5.27 -15.07
CA MET A 46 1.06 -4.57 -14.25
C MET A 46 2.34 -5.40 -14.08
N SER A 47 2.22 -6.72 -13.88
CA SER A 47 3.37 -7.62 -13.68
C SER A 47 4.29 -7.73 -14.90
N LEU A 48 3.76 -7.45 -16.11
CA LEU A 48 4.50 -7.40 -17.37
C LEU A 48 5.23 -6.06 -17.58
N GLY A 49 4.91 -5.03 -16.80
CA GLY A 49 5.34 -3.64 -17.00
C GLY A 49 6.76 -3.32 -16.52
N CYS A 50 7.56 -4.30 -16.12
CA CYS A 50 8.95 -4.17 -15.68
C CYS A 50 9.18 -3.40 -14.37
N ALA A 51 8.15 -3.09 -13.59
CA ALA A 51 8.33 -2.61 -12.22
C ALA A 51 9.06 -3.65 -11.35
N GLY A 52 9.85 -3.21 -10.40
CA GLY A 52 10.54 -4.10 -9.46
C GLY A 52 9.58 -4.84 -8.54
N LEU A 53 8.48 -4.19 -8.15
CA LEU A 53 7.44 -4.74 -7.27
C LEU A 53 6.05 -4.30 -7.74
N VAL A 54 5.09 -5.21 -7.76
CA VAL A 54 3.67 -4.92 -7.98
C VAL A 54 2.91 -5.30 -6.71
N MET A 55 2.21 -4.33 -6.13
CA MET A 55 1.38 -4.54 -4.95
C MET A 55 -0.06 -4.85 -5.36
N THR A 56 -0.59 -5.97 -4.84
CA THR A 56 -2.03 -6.23 -4.85
C THR A 56 -2.73 -5.19 -3.99
N GLU A 57 -3.93 -4.82 -4.36
CA GLU A 57 -4.76 -3.84 -3.65
C GLU A 57 -4.91 -4.13 -2.15
N MET A 58 -5.41 -3.14 -1.40
CA MET A 58 -5.87 -3.32 -0.03
C MET A 58 -6.74 -4.58 0.05
N THR A 59 -6.27 -5.56 0.82
CA THR A 59 -6.86 -6.89 0.96
C THR A 59 -7.24 -7.07 2.42
N ASP A 60 -8.55 -7.10 2.68
CA ASP A 60 -9.09 -7.03 4.02
C ASP A 60 -8.97 -8.37 4.75
N VAL A 61 -8.65 -8.32 6.04
CA VAL A 61 -8.35 -9.52 6.85
C VAL A 61 -9.60 -10.20 7.42
N ASN A 62 -10.75 -9.51 7.36
CA ASN A 62 -12.06 -10.04 7.73
C ASN A 62 -13.20 -9.36 6.95
N PRO A 63 -14.43 -9.92 6.95
CA PRO A 63 -15.56 -9.33 6.22
C PRO A 63 -15.96 -7.94 6.70
N GLN A 64 -15.83 -7.61 7.98
CA GLN A 64 -16.16 -6.31 8.55
C GLN A 64 -15.12 -5.25 8.22
N GLY A 65 -13.90 -5.67 7.90
CA GLY A 65 -12.80 -4.79 7.51
C GLY A 65 -12.88 -4.24 6.10
N ARG A 66 -13.86 -4.63 5.29
CA ARG A 66 -14.01 -4.15 3.91
C ARG A 66 -14.36 -2.66 3.83
N ILE A 67 -13.82 -1.97 2.81
CA ILE A 67 -14.28 -0.63 2.46
C ILE A 67 -15.68 -0.72 1.82
N SER A 68 -15.85 -1.70 0.95
CA SER A 68 -17.03 -1.91 0.12
C SER A 68 -17.36 -3.39 0.06
N PRO A 69 -18.61 -3.80 -0.20
CA PRO A 69 -18.97 -5.20 -0.45
C PRO A 69 -18.12 -5.86 -1.53
N ARG A 70 -17.50 -5.06 -2.39
CA ARG A 70 -16.66 -5.50 -3.51
C ARG A 70 -15.15 -5.37 -3.27
N SER A 71 -14.71 -5.16 -2.03
CA SER A 71 -13.28 -5.15 -1.65
C SER A 71 -12.69 -6.55 -1.67
N ALA A 72 -11.39 -6.65 -1.99
CA ALA A 72 -10.61 -7.87 -1.90
C ALA A 72 -10.44 -8.32 -0.43
N GLY A 73 -10.30 -9.62 -0.22
CA GLY A 73 -10.17 -10.20 1.13
C GLY A 73 -9.26 -11.40 1.20
N MET A 74 -8.86 -11.74 2.44
CA MET A 74 -7.98 -12.88 2.72
C MET A 74 -8.40 -13.64 4.00
N TRP A 75 -9.70 -13.75 4.23
CA TRP A 75 -10.26 -14.38 5.44
C TRP A 75 -10.76 -15.81 5.25
N SER A 76 -10.86 -16.30 4.01
CA SER A 76 -11.37 -17.66 3.73
C SER A 76 -10.47 -18.43 2.74
N ASP A 77 -10.71 -19.75 2.65
CA ASP A 77 -9.98 -20.61 1.71
C ASP A 77 -10.34 -20.28 0.25
N GLU A 78 -11.57 -19.84 0.00
CA GLU A 78 -12.02 -19.38 -1.31
C GLU A 78 -11.28 -18.11 -1.74
N ASN A 79 -11.07 -17.16 -0.81
CA ASN A 79 -10.30 -15.95 -1.09
C ASN A 79 -8.84 -16.30 -1.41
N GLU A 80 -8.24 -17.21 -0.63
CA GLU A 80 -6.88 -17.69 -0.84
C GLU A 80 -6.73 -18.36 -2.21
N ALA A 81 -7.62 -19.30 -2.56
CA ALA A 81 -7.60 -20.00 -3.84
C ALA A 81 -7.80 -19.04 -5.03
N ALA A 82 -8.73 -18.09 -4.91
CA ALA A 82 -9.01 -17.10 -5.94
C ALA A 82 -7.82 -16.18 -6.20
N LEU A 83 -7.18 -15.66 -5.15
CA LEU A 83 -6.01 -14.80 -5.27
C LEU A 83 -4.77 -15.59 -5.73
N LYS A 84 -4.64 -16.86 -5.31
CA LYS A 84 -3.56 -17.75 -5.78
C LYS A 84 -3.59 -17.92 -7.29
N ARG A 85 -4.77 -18.09 -7.90
CA ARG A 85 -4.91 -18.17 -9.36
C ARG A 85 -4.32 -16.93 -10.06
N VAL A 86 -4.59 -15.74 -9.52
CA VAL A 86 -4.06 -14.47 -10.06
C VAL A 86 -2.56 -14.37 -9.84
N HIS A 87 -2.08 -14.71 -8.64
CA HIS A 87 -0.67 -14.71 -8.29
C HIS A 87 0.13 -15.65 -9.22
N ASP A 88 -0.33 -16.89 -9.42
CA ASP A 88 0.36 -17.89 -10.24
C ASP A 88 0.47 -17.42 -11.70
N PHE A 89 -0.56 -16.76 -12.22
CA PHE A 89 -0.50 -16.15 -13.55
C PHE A 89 0.57 -15.05 -13.62
N CYS A 90 0.57 -14.13 -12.67
CA CYS A 90 1.57 -13.05 -12.62
C CYS A 90 2.99 -13.61 -12.46
N ARG A 91 3.15 -14.66 -11.65
CA ARG A 91 4.45 -15.32 -11.44
C ARG A 91 4.95 -16.04 -12.70
N GLN A 92 4.04 -16.65 -13.45
CA GLN A 92 4.37 -17.40 -14.67
C GLN A 92 4.75 -16.49 -15.85
N TYR A 93 4.08 -15.35 -16.00
CA TYR A 93 4.20 -14.52 -17.20
C TYR A 93 4.84 -13.15 -16.95
N GLY A 94 4.75 -12.63 -15.75
CA GLY A 94 5.33 -11.34 -15.36
C GLY A 94 6.80 -11.43 -14.98
N VAL A 95 7.40 -10.26 -14.71
CA VAL A 95 8.81 -10.15 -14.26
C VAL A 95 8.91 -9.45 -12.90
N ALA A 96 7.85 -8.81 -12.45
CA ALA A 96 7.82 -8.12 -11.17
C ALA A 96 7.80 -9.09 -9.98
N LYS A 97 8.38 -8.68 -8.85
CA LYS A 97 8.09 -9.28 -7.55
C LYS A 97 6.66 -8.90 -7.13
N LEU A 98 6.03 -9.74 -6.31
CA LEU A 98 4.62 -9.60 -5.96
C LEU A 98 4.45 -9.36 -4.46
N GLY A 99 3.74 -8.29 -4.13
CA GLY A 99 3.36 -7.95 -2.75
C GLY A 99 1.85 -7.87 -2.58
N VAL A 100 1.39 -7.92 -1.33
CA VAL A 100 -0.01 -7.72 -0.97
C VAL A 100 -0.10 -6.75 0.20
N GLN A 101 -1.10 -5.86 0.17
CA GLN A 101 -1.38 -4.94 1.27
C GLN A 101 -2.52 -5.50 2.13
N LEU A 102 -2.20 -5.92 3.37
CA LEU A 102 -3.19 -6.39 4.34
C LEU A 102 -3.80 -5.21 5.11
N ALA A 103 -5.11 -5.22 5.28
CA ALA A 103 -5.82 -4.06 5.80
C ALA A 103 -7.13 -4.38 6.53
N HIS A 104 -7.70 -3.33 7.15
CA HIS A 104 -9.03 -3.26 7.72
C HIS A 104 -9.53 -1.81 7.63
N ALA A 105 -10.67 -1.57 6.99
CA ALA A 105 -11.16 -0.22 6.73
C ALA A 105 -11.57 0.56 8.00
N GLY A 106 -11.87 -0.14 9.09
CA GLY A 106 -12.36 0.51 10.30
C GLY A 106 -13.66 1.28 10.03
N ARG A 107 -13.78 2.48 10.57
CA ARG A 107 -14.97 3.35 10.46
C ARG A 107 -15.25 3.87 9.03
N LYS A 108 -14.40 3.57 8.05
CA LYS A 108 -14.58 3.99 6.65
C LYS A 108 -15.26 2.93 5.76
N GLY A 109 -15.75 1.85 6.34
CA GLY A 109 -16.65 0.88 5.69
C GLY A 109 -17.98 0.81 6.45
N PRO A 110 -19.05 0.29 5.82
CA PRO A 110 -19.21 0.00 4.40
C PRO A 110 -19.56 1.22 3.55
N THR A 111 -18.98 1.27 2.34
CA THR A 111 -19.30 2.32 1.36
C THR A 111 -19.57 1.72 -0.02
N THR A 112 -20.29 2.45 -0.85
CA THR A 112 -20.31 2.18 -2.29
C THR A 112 -18.92 2.41 -2.89
N PRO A 113 -18.57 1.74 -4.00
CA PRO A 113 -17.33 2.05 -4.71
C PRO A 113 -17.24 3.53 -5.11
N PRO A 114 -16.02 4.12 -5.22
CA PRO A 114 -15.86 5.53 -5.61
C PRO A 114 -16.57 5.90 -6.91
N ALA A 115 -16.58 5.01 -7.91
CA ALA A 115 -17.29 5.21 -9.17
C ALA A 115 -18.83 5.31 -8.99
N ALA A 116 -19.36 4.77 -7.89
CA ALA A 116 -20.76 4.88 -7.49
C ALA A 116 -20.99 5.96 -6.40
N GLY A 117 -19.99 6.84 -6.21
CA GLY A 117 -20.06 8.01 -5.34
C GLY A 117 -19.41 7.86 -3.97
N GLY A 118 -18.93 6.68 -3.57
CA GLY A 118 -18.21 6.47 -2.29
C GLY A 118 -19.03 6.78 -1.05
N LYS A 119 -20.38 6.63 -1.13
CA LYS A 119 -21.32 6.99 -0.05
C LYS A 119 -21.42 5.86 0.98
N PRO A 120 -21.66 6.16 2.27
CA PRO A 120 -21.88 5.12 3.28
C PRO A 120 -23.11 4.28 2.94
N ILE A 121 -23.05 2.97 3.23
CA ILE A 121 -24.15 2.03 3.11
C ILE A 121 -24.68 1.79 4.52
N LEU A 122 -25.86 2.33 4.83
CA LEU A 122 -26.44 2.30 6.18
C LEU A 122 -27.48 1.20 6.33
N GLU A 123 -28.07 0.72 5.24
CA GLU A 123 -29.18 -0.21 5.22
C GLU A 123 -29.04 -1.23 4.07
N GLY A 124 -29.77 -2.31 4.17
CA GLY A 124 -29.82 -3.34 3.15
C GLY A 124 -28.78 -4.46 3.33
N PRO A 125 -28.70 -5.40 2.39
CA PRO A 125 -27.88 -6.60 2.52
C PRO A 125 -26.36 -6.36 2.52
N ASP A 126 -25.94 -5.20 2.04
CA ASP A 126 -24.54 -4.78 1.95
C ASP A 126 -24.11 -3.89 3.13
N ALA A 127 -25.02 -3.62 4.09
CA ALA A 127 -24.71 -2.87 5.30
C ALA A 127 -24.12 -3.77 6.40
N TRP A 128 -23.15 -3.24 7.15
CA TRP A 128 -22.66 -3.84 8.39
C TRP A 128 -22.19 -2.73 9.35
N THR A 129 -22.16 -3.05 10.63
CA THR A 129 -21.59 -2.14 11.64
C THR A 129 -20.07 -2.18 11.55
N PRO A 130 -19.39 -1.07 11.21
CA PRO A 130 -17.92 -1.01 11.24
C PRO A 130 -17.37 -1.07 12.65
N GLU A 131 -16.10 -1.44 12.79
CA GLU A 131 -15.35 -1.44 14.05
C GLU A 131 -14.28 -0.36 14.02
N ALA A 132 -14.04 0.33 15.14
CA ALA A 132 -13.05 1.40 15.23
C ALA A 132 -12.49 1.51 16.66
N PRO A 133 -11.39 2.25 16.90
CA PRO A 133 -10.88 2.47 18.25
C PRO A 133 -11.89 3.19 19.18
N SER A 134 -12.74 4.05 18.62
CA SER A 134 -13.79 4.77 19.36
C SER A 134 -15.06 4.88 18.53
N ALA A 135 -16.22 5.06 19.17
CA ALA A 135 -17.53 5.19 18.53
C ALA A 135 -17.72 6.56 17.85
N ILE A 136 -16.77 6.96 16.99
CA ILE A 136 -16.76 8.25 16.30
C ILE A 136 -16.91 7.98 14.79
N PRO A 137 -17.99 8.44 14.13
CA PRO A 137 -18.18 8.27 12.70
C PRO A 137 -17.10 9.02 11.89
N TYR A 138 -16.91 8.61 10.63
CA TYR A 138 -15.96 9.29 9.75
C TYR A 138 -16.39 10.71 9.40
N ASP A 139 -17.69 10.90 9.12
CA ASP A 139 -18.30 12.18 8.76
C ASP A 139 -19.78 12.17 9.17
N ALA A 140 -20.43 13.32 9.06
CA ALA A 140 -21.88 13.43 9.24
C ALA A 140 -22.62 12.49 8.26
N GLY A 141 -23.57 11.73 8.76
CA GLY A 141 -24.33 10.76 7.97
C GLY A 141 -23.60 9.42 7.69
N TRP A 142 -22.42 9.19 8.27
CA TRP A 142 -21.76 7.90 8.27
C TRP A 142 -22.19 7.03 9.46
N ALA A 143 -22.05 5.72 9.30
CA ALA A 143 -22.33 4.79 10.39
C ALA A 143 -21.46 5.10 11.62
N VAL A 144 -22.07 5.11 12.80
CA VAL A 144 -21.31 5.14 14.05
C VAL A 144 -20.69 3.75 14.25
N PRO A 145 -19.35 3.65 14.31
CA PRO A 145 -18.71 2.36 14.50
C PRO A 145 -18.92 1.84 15.92
N LYS A 146 -18.89 0.50 16.05
CA LYS A 146 -18.71 -0.16 17.34
C LYS A 146 -17.31 0.16 17.84
N GLU A 147 -17.18 0.70 19.05
CA GLU A 147 -15.89 0.77 19.72
C GLU A 147 -15.37 -0.64 20.00
N MET A 148 -14.15 -0.93 19.56
CA MET A 148 -13.52 -2.24 19.76
C MET A 148 -13.20 -2.46 21.23
N THR A 149 -13.61 -3.60 21.78
CA THR A 149 -13.11 -4.09 23.06
C THR A 149 -11.66 -4.57 22.92
N LYS A 150 -10.98 -4.87 24.02
CA LYS A 150 -9.63 -5.46 23.98
C LYS A 150 -9.64 -6.84 23.32
N GLU A 151 -10.72 -7.58 23.47
CA GLU A 151 -10.96 -8.86 22.80
C GLU A 151 -11.12 -8.68 21.29
N ASP A 152 -11.86 -7.67 20.84
CA ASP A 152 -11.99 -7.32 19.42
C ASP A 152 -10.63 -6.93 18.83
N ILE A 153 -9.82 -6.15 19.55
CA ILE A 153 -8.45 -5.77 19.14
C ILE A 153 -7.59 -7.02 18.96
N LYS A 154 -7.55 -7.92 19.96
CA LYS A 154 -6.78 -9.17 19.89
C LYS A 154 -7.25 -10.07 18.75
N ARG A 155 -8.57 -10.20 18.55
CA ARG A 155 -9.16 -10.94 17.44
C ARG A 155 -8.67 -10.38 16.11
N CYS A 156 -8.79 -9.06 15.90
CA CYS A 156 -8.38 -8.40 14.68
C CYS A 156 -6.88 -8.58 14.38
N ILE A 157 -6.02 -8.42 15.38
CA ILE A 157 -4.57 -8.71 15.26
C ILE A 157 -4.33 -10.16 14.84
N GLY A 158 -5.07 -11.11 15.43
CA GLY A 158 -5.02 -12.53 15.05
C GLY A 158 -5.46 -12.79 13.60
N GLU A 159 -6.43 -12.03 13.09
CA GLU A 159 -6.91 -12.08 11.70
C GLU A 159 -5.85 -11.57 10.73
N PHE A 160 -5.10 -10.51 11.06
CA PHE A 160 -3.92 -10.08 10.28
C PHE A 160 -2.87 -11.18 10.18
N ALA A 161 -2.54 -11.83 11.30
CA ALA A 161 -1.60 -12.95 11.32
C ALA A 161 -2.12 -14.16 10.52
N ALA A 162 -3.41 -14.45 10.58
CA ALA A 162 -4.03 -15.52 9.78
C ALA A 162 -3.98 -15.21 8.28
N ALA A 163 -4.27 -13.97 7.88
CA ALA A 163 -4.15 -13.51 6.50
C ALA A 163 -2.69 -13.61 6.01
N ALA A 164 -1.71 -13.24 6.84
CA ALA A 164 -0.29 -13.37 6.50
C ALA A 164 0.11 -14.82 6.21
N ARG A 165 -0.37 -15.79 6.99
CA ARG A 165 -0.13 -17.22 6.72
C ARG A 165 -0.75 -17.68 5.39
N ARG A 166 -1.94 -17.18 5.02
CA ARG A 166 -2.57 -17.46 3.71
C ARG A 166 -1.74 -16.89 2.57
N VAL A 167 -1.29 -15.66 2.71
CA VAL A 167 -0.44 -14.95 1.73
C VAL A 167 0.90 -15.68 1.52
N ASP A 168 1.47 -16.25 2.57
CA ASP A 168 2.69 -17.06 2.47
C ASP A 168 2.45 -18.35 1.67
N ARG A 169 1.34 -19.07 1.92
CA ARG A 169 0.96 -20.28 1.16
C ARG A 169 0.71 -19.99 -0.32
N ILE A 170 0.19 -18.81 -0.66
CA ILE A 170 0.06 -18.36 -2.05
C ILE A 170 1.43 -18.20 -2.70
N GLY A 171 2.44 -17.71 -1.96
CA GLY A 171 3.80 -17.52 -2.46
C GLY A 171 4.20 -16.07 -2.73
N TYR A 172 3.52 -15.09 -2.13
CA TYR A 172 3.91 -13.68 -2.22
C TYR A 172 5.30 -13.41 -1.66
N ASP A 173 5.98 -12.39 -2.21
CA ASP A 173 7.33 -11.99 -1.82
C ASP A 173 7.32 -10.98 -0.66
N VAL A 174 6.28 -10.14 -0.55
CA VAL A 174 6.21 -8.99 0.35
C VAL A 174 4.81 -8.88 0.97
N ILE A 175 4.74 -8.56 2.26
CA ILE A 175 3.53 -8.01 2.90
C ILE A 175 3.75 -6.54 3.21
N GLU A 176 2.73 -5.74 2.95
CA GLU A 176 2.60 -4.37 3.45
C GLU A 176 1.37 -4.26 4.36
N LEU A 177 1.55 -3.73 5.55
CA LEU A 177 0.45 -3.43 6.46
C LEU A 177 -0.14 -2.06 6.14
N HIS A 178 -1.46 -1.95 6.09
CA HIS A 178 -2.12 -0.67 5.83
C HIS A 178 -2.36 0.10 7.12
N GLY A 179 -1.48 1.03 7.44
CA GLY A 179 -1.60 1.95 8.57
C GLY A 179 -1.89 3.41 8.17
N ALA A 180 -2.53 3.63 6.99
CA ALA A 180 -2.72 4.94 6.39
C ALA A 180 -4.19 5.25 6.04
N HIS A 181 -4.41 6.41 5.42
CA HIS A 181 -5.63 6.84 4.71
C HIS A 181 -6.91 6.81 5.54
N GLY A 182 -6.79 6.90 6.87
CA GLY A 182 -7.94 6.87 7.77
C GLY A 182 -8.56 5.49 7.96
N TYR A 183 -7.84 4.42 7.59
CA TYR A 183 -8.24 3.04 7.89
C TYR A 183 -7.82 2.63 9.30
N LEU A 184 -8.13 1.41 9.74
CA LEU A 184 -8.08 1.03 11.15
C LEU A 184 -6.75 1.33 11.84
N GLY A 185 -5.60 0.96 11.23
CA GLY A 185 -4.28 1.27 11.79
C GLY A 185 -4.08 2.77 12.01
N HIS A 186 -4.45 3.59 11.01
CA HIS A 186 -4.40 5.06 11.12
C HIS A 186 -5.37 5.61 12.17
N GLN A 187 -6.56 4.99 12.29
CA GLN A 187 -7.56 5.40 13.28
C GLN A 187 -7.05 5.24 14.71
N PHE A 188 -6.26 4.18 14.99
CA PHE A 188 -5.61 4.02 16.30
C PHE A 188 -4.52 5.05 16.54
N LEU A 189 -3.75 5.44 15.52
CA LEU A 189 -2.65 6.40 15.64
C LEU A 189 -3.14 7.82 15.92
N SER A 190 -4.19 8.26 15.25
CA SER A 190 -4.65 9.66 15.32
C SER A 190 -5.53 9.94 16.53
N PRO A 191 -5.24 11.01 17.30
CA PRO A 191 -6.09 11.41 18.42
C PRO A 191 -7.49 11.89 17.99
N ILE A 192 -7.70 12.27 16.71
CA ILE A 192 -9.00 12.66 16.18
C ILE A 192 -10.00 11.48 16.20
N SER A 193 -9.52 10.28 15.89
CA SER A 193 -10.36 9.07 15.79
C SER A 193 -10.20 8.12 16.97
N ASN A 194 -9.17 8.29 17.78
CA ASN A 194 -8.86 7.47 18.95
C ASN A 194 -8.99 8.29 20.23
N GLN A 195 -10.16 8.21 20.87
CA GLN A 195 -10.49 8.88 22.12
C GLN A 195 -10.51 7.88 23.31
N ARG A 196 -9.84 6.74 23.16
CA ARG A 196 -9.73 5.71 24.21
C ARG A 196 -8.95 6.22 25.41
N THR A 197 -9.32 5.70 26.58
CA THR A 197 -8.68 6.01 27.88
C THR A 197 -7.92 4.81 28.46
N ASP A 198 -7.86 3.69 27.71
CA ASP A 198 -7.09 2.51 28.09
C ASP A 198 -5.69 2.50 27.44
N GLU A 199 -4.99 1.36 27.49
CA GLU A 199 -3.64 1.20 26.96
C GLU A 199 -3.50 1.32 25.44
N TYR A 200 -4.62 1.48 24.69
CA TYR A 200 -4.63 1.69 23.24
C TYR A 200 -4.95 3.14 22.85
N GLY A 201 -5.07 4.08 23.81
CA GLY A 201 -5.38 5.48 23.55
C GLY A 201 -4.70 6.47 24.50
N GLY A 202 -4.93 7.77 24.28
CA GLY A 202 -4.33 8.86 25.01
C GLY A 202 -2.90 9.16 24.58
N SER A 203 -1.89 8.65 25.27
CA SER A 203 -0.47 8.92 24.96
C SER A 203 -0.07 8.42 23.57
N LEU A 204 0.98 9.02 23.00
CA LEU A 204 1.54 8.58 21.72
C LEU A 204 1.89 7.08 21.73
N GLU A 205 2.53 6.62 22.80
CA GLU A 205 2.92 5.23 22.99
C GLU A 205 1.70 4.28 22.92
N ASN A 206 0.63 4.65 23.63
CA ASN A 206 -0.60 3.85 23.63
C ASN A 206 -1.29 3.85 22.26
N ARG A 207 -1.33 4.99 21.56
CA ARG A 207 -1.92 5.07 20.22
C ARG A 207 -1.13 4.24 19.16
N MET A 208 0.17 4.11 19.32
CA MET A 208 1.02 3.26 18.47
C MET A 208 0.85 1.76 18.77
N ARG A 209 0.37 1.37 19.93
CA ARG A 209 0.34 -0.03 20.43
C ARG A 209 -0.34 -0.99 19.46
N PHE A 210 -1.54 -0.65 18.98
CA PHE A 210 -2.25 -1.51 18.03
C PHE A 210 -1.41 -1.82 16.77
N VAL A 211 -0.79 -0.80 16.19
CA VAL A 211 0.03 -0.95 14.98
C VAL A 211 1.29 -1.77 15.24
N ILE A 212 1.89 -1.60 16.41
CA ILE A 212 3.08 -2.35 16.83
C ILE A 212 2.72 -3.83 17.03
N GLU A 213 1.67 -4.12 17.79
CA GLU A 213 1.21 -5.50 18.06
C GLU A 213 0.74 -6.21 16.77
N MET A 214 0.05 -5.50 15.88
CA MET A 214 -0.31 -6.00 14.56
C MET A 214 0.94 -6.37 13.73
N TYR A 215 1.95 -5.51 13.71
CA TYR A 215 3.22 -5.80 13.04
C TYR A 215 3.91 -7.04 13.65
N GLU A 216 4.02 -7.10 14.96
CA GLU A 216 4.67 -8.24 15.66
C GLU A 216 3.95 -9.56 15.39
N ALA A 217 2.62 -9.57 15.40
CA ALA A 217 1.82 -10.75 15.10
C ALA A 217 1.98 -11.21 13.63
N VAL A 218 2.02 -10.27 12.69
CA VAL A 218 2.28 -10.57 11.27
C VAL A 218 3.72 -11.03 11.07
N ARG A 219 4.71 -10.40 11.72
CA ARG A 219 6.11 -10.82 11.63
C ARG A 219 6.29 -12.26 12.15
N ALA A 220 5.64 -12.63 13.22
CA ALA A 220 5.68 -14.01 13.77
C ALA A 220 4.99 -15.04 12.85
N ALA A 221 4.08 -14.62 11.99
CA ALA A 221 3.34 -15.48 11.06
C ALA A 221 3.94 -15.54 9.64
N TRP A 222 4.89 -14.68 9.30
CA TRP A 222 5.51 -14.52 7.99
C TRP A 222 6.96 -14.98 8.01
N PRO A 223 7.48 -15.67 6.97
CA PRO A 223 8.86 -16.14 6.94
C PRO A 223 9.88 -15.04 7.22
N ASP A 224 10.86 -15.32 8.07
CA ASP A 224 11.84 -14.31 8.49
C ASP A 224 12.72 -13.81 7.33
N SER A 225 12.89 -14.59 6.27
CA SER A 225 13.59 -14.19 5.06
C SER A 225 12.84 -13.19 4.17
N LYS A 226 11.52 -13.06 4.35
CA LYS A 226 10.66 -12.20 3.52
C LYS A 226 10.41 -10.85 4.18
N PRO A 227 10.47 -9.72 3.45
CA PRO A 227 10.25 -8.40 4.01
C PRO A 227 8.79 -8.13 4.38
N ILE A 228 8.62 -7.28 5.40
CA ILE A 228 7.36 -6.64 5.78
C ILE A 228 7.56 -5.14 5.80
N GLY A 229 6.65 -4.42 5.13
CA GLY A 229 6.56 -2.97 5.24
C GLY A 229 5.24 -2.53 5.88
N ILE A 230 5.15 -1.23 6.08
CA ILE A 230 3.91 -0.57 6.49
C ILE A 230 3.69 0.69 5.67
N ARG A 231 2.46 0.90 5.21
CA ARG A 231 2.05 2.18 4.65
C ARG A 231 1.43 3.04 5.73
N VAL A 232 1.89 4.31 5.84
CA VAL A 232 1.41 5.26 6.84
C VAL A 232 0.99 6.57 6.19
N SER A 233 0.04 7.27 6.80
CA SER A 233 -0.18 8.69 6.53
C SER A 233 0.64 9.52 7.51
N ALA A 234 1.64 10.23 7.01
CA ALA A 234 2.58 10.98 7.85
C ALA A 234 1.95 12.18 8.56
N THR A 235 0.80 12.65 8.10
CA THR A 235 0.04 13.75 8.70
C THR A 235 -1.43 13.65 8.32
N ASP A 236 -2.31 14.11 9.21
CA ASP A 236 -3.76 14.19 8.95
C ASP A 236 -4.16 15.44 8.18
N TRP A 237 -3.28 16.43 8.05
CA TRP A 237 -3.59 17.75 7.48
C TRP A 237 -4.74 18.47 8.23
N VAL A 238 -4.89 18.18 9.53
CA VAL A 238 -5.88 18.76 10.42
C VAL A 238 -5.20 19.04 11.76
N ASP A 239 -5.47 20.20 12.35
CA ASP A 239 -4.96 20.57 13.67
C ASP A 239 -5.40 19.58 14.75
N GLY A 240 -4.49 19.22 15.63
CA GLY A 240 -4.73 18.21 16.67
C GLY A 240 -4.78 16.76 16.17
N GLY A 241 -4.46 16.51 14.89
CA GLY A 241 -4.34 15.18 14.31
C GLY A 241 -2.94 14.57 14.45
N TRP A 242 -2.73 13.46 13.75
CA TRP A 242 -1.43 12.79 13.64
C TRP A 242 -0.41 13.65 12.91
N THR A 243 0.82 13.66 13.39
CA THR A 243 1.89 14.57 12.94
C THR A 243 3.08 13.84 12.31
N PRO A 244 3.91 14.53 11.51
CA PRO A 244 5.13 13.95 10.94
C PRO A 244 6.14 13.51 12.01
N ASP A 245 6.22 14.19 13.15
CA ASP A 245 7.13 13.82 14.24
C ASP A 245 6.67 12.51 14.93
N GLU A 246 5.38 12.34 15.12
CA GLU A 246 4.80 11.07 15.62
C GLU A 246 5.02 9.93 14.62
N THR A 247 4.97 10.21 13.31
CA THR A 247 5.31 9.21 12.27
C THR A 247 6.77 8.78 12.37
N VAL A 248 7.70 9.70 12.62
CA VAL A 248 9.11 9.38 12.85
C VAL A 248 9.28 8.53 14.12
N ALA A 249 8.53 8.85 15.19
CA ALA A 249 8.55 8.06 16.43
C ALA A 249 8.08 6.62 16.17
N LEU A 250 6.97 6.44 15.46
CA LEU A 250 6.46 5.12 15.05
C LEU A 250 7.48 4.37 14.18
N ALA A 251 8.10 5.05 13.22
CA ALA A 251 9.12 4.46 12.35
C ALA A 251 10.32 3.94 13.14
N LYS A 252 10.78 4.69 14.14
CA LYS A 252 11.87 4.28 15.04
C LYS A 252 11.50 3.03 15.85
N GLU A 253 10.27 2.99 16.38
CA GLU A 253 9.78 1.85 17.17
C GLU A 253 9.61 0.58 16.32
N LEU A 254 9.06 0.70 15.12
CA LEU A 254 8.92 -0.43 14.20
C LEU A 254 10.27 -0.92 13.66
N LYS A 255 11.20 0.00 13.36
CA LYS A 255 12.56 -0.36 12.94
C LYS A 255 13.30 -1.19 14.00
N LYS A 256 13.21 -0.82 15.29
CA LYS A 256 13.79 -1.60 16.40
C LYS A 256 13.27 -3.04 16.42
N ARG A 257 12.05 -3.28 15.94
CA ARG A 257 11.39 -4.59 15.84
C ARG A 257 11.64 -5.30 14.51
N GLY A 258 12.41 -4.67 13.60
CA GLY A 258 12.84 -5.28 12.35
C GLY A 258 11.92 -5.01 11.16
N LEU A 259 11.13 -3.91 11.16
CA LEU A 259 10.41 -3.46 9.98
C LEU A 259 11.39 -3.13 8.85
N ASP A 260 11.10 -3.60 7.63
CA ASP A 260 12.02 -3.50 6.51
C ASP A 260 11.89 -2.21 5.73
N TYR A 261 10.67 -1.68 5.56
CA TYR A 261 10.43 -0.41 4.88
C TYR A 261 9.15 0.29 5.35
N MET A 262 9.07 1.58 5.10
CA MET A 262 7.87 2.39 5.31
C MET A 262 7.47 3.10 4.01
N ASP A 263 6.24 2.83 3.51
CA ASP A 263 5.62 3.58 2.41
C ASP A 263 4.91 4.80 3.00
N VAL A 264 5.39 6.00 2.66
CA VAL A 264 4.99 7.25 3.30
C VAL A 264 4.02 8.03 2.41
N SER A 265 2.76 8.02 2.81
CA SER A 265 1.65 8.79 2.25
C SER A 265 1.18 9.88 3.22
N THR A 266 0.02 10.50 2.99
CA THR A 266 -0.59 11.49 3.89
C THR A 266 -2.11 11.48 3.80
N GLY A 267 -2.77 12.01 4.84
CA GLY A 267 -4.22 12.30 4.86
C GLY A 267 -5.13 11.07 4.88
N GLY A 268 -6.39 11.32 4.62
CA GLY A 268 -7.45 10.30 4.53
C GLY A 268 -8.22 10.06 5.83
N LEU A 269 -7.78 10.62 6.97
CA LEU A 269 -8.40 10.37 8.27
C LEU A 269 -9.69 11.17 8.49
N SER A 270 -9.72 12.41 8.03
CA SER A 270 -10.81 13.34 8.28
C SER A 270 -11.25 14.04 6.99
N PRO A 271 -12.55 14.29 6.79
CA PRO A 271 -13.03 15.10 5.68
C PRO A 271 -12.61 16.58 5.79
N LEU A 272 -12.18 17.03 6.97
CA LEU A 272 -11.72 18.40 7.22
C LEU A 272 -10.27 18.66 6.74
N GLN A 273 -9.58 17.64 6.24
CA GLN A 273 -8.20 17.75 5.77
C GLN A 273 -8.05 18.79 4.64
N LYS A 274 -6.97 19.58 4.70
CA LYS A 274 -6.63 20.56 3.66
C LYS A 274 -5.28 20.21 3.06
N ILE A 275 -5.29 19.36 2.01
CA ILE A 275 -4.07 18.86 1.38
C ILE A 275 -3.61 19.82 0.29
N PRO A 276 -2.40 20.42 0.37
CA PRO A 276 -1.82 21.26 -0.69
C PRO A 276 -1.31 20.37 -1.84
N LEU A 277 -2.21 19.98 -2.75
CA LEU A 277 -1.87 19.09 -3.86
C LEU A 277 -0.89 19.76 -4.83
N SER A 278 0.28 19.13 -5.00
CA SER A 278 1.30 19.49 -5.98
C SER A 278 2.12 18.26 -6.38
N PRO A 279 2.85 18.25 -7.50
CA PRO A 279 3.73 17.13 -7.84
C PRO A 279 4.71 16.81 -6.69
N ALA A 280 4.79 15.53 -6.32
CA ALA A 280 5.65 15.03 -5.24
C ALA A 280 5.37 15.61 -3.83
N TYR A 281 4.16 16.13 -3.55
CA TYR A 281 3.83 16.80 -2.28
C TYR A 281 4.05 15.94 -1.01
N GLN A 282 4.10 14.63 -1.14
CA GLN A 282 4.33 13.72 0.00
C GLN A 282 5.82 13.37 0.21
N VAL A 283 6.66 13.61 -0.78
CA VAL A 283 8.10 13.27 -0.71
C VAL A 283 8.81 13.87 0.51
N PRO A 284 8.58 15.12 0.92
CA PRO A 284 9.23 15.68 2.11
C PRO A 284 8.99 14.88 3.40
N PHE A 285 7.84 14.23 3.53
CA PHE A 285 7.52 13.39 4.70
C PHE A 285 8.30 12.07 4.66
N GLY A 286 8.41 11.43 3.50
CA GLY A 286 9.25 10.25 3.29
C GLY A 286 10.72 10.55 3.56
N GLU A 287 11.20 11.68 3.08
CA GLU A 287 12.56 12.17 3.32
C GLU A 287 12.84 12.39 4.82
N LYS A 288 11.89 13.00 5.56
CA LYS A 288 11.99 13.18 7.01
C LYS A 288 12.09 11.83 7.73
N VAL A 289 11.19 10.88 7.43
CA VAL A 289 11.21 9.54 8.04
C VAL A 289 12.53 8.84 7.72
N ARG A 290 12.99 8.88 6.47
CA ARG A 290 14.25 8.29 6.03
C ARG A 290 15.45 8.83 6.81
N LYS A 291 15.53 10.15 6.92
CA LYS A 291 16.66 10.82 7.59
C LYS A 291 16.66 10.60 9.11
N GLU A 292 15.50 10.73 9.76
CA GLU A 292 15.42 10.76 11.22
C GLU A 292 15.23 9.38 11.86
N ALA A 293 14.57 8.43 11.16
CA ALA A 293 14.45 7.05 11.63
C ALA A 293 15.48 6.11 10.99
N GLY A 294 16.08 6.50 9.85
CA GLY A 294 17.07 5.69 9.14
C GLY A 294 16.52 4.37 8.63
N ILE A 295 15.24 4.34 8.26
CA ILE A 295 14.55 3.18 7.66
C ILE A 295 14.43 3.39 6.14
N THR A 296 14.43 2.30 5.38
CA THR A 296 14.13 2.35 3.93
C THR A 296 12.73 2.92 3.71
N THR A 297 12.60 3.89 2.79
CA THR A 297 11.32 4.54 2.51
C THR A 297 10.89 4.37 1.07
N MET A 298 9.58 4.22 0.89
CA MET A 298 8.91 4.39 -0.40
C MET A 298 8.20 5.74 -0.41
N SER A 299 8.29 6.48 -1.51
CA SER A 299 7.59 7.75 -1.69
C SER A 299 6.56 7.68 -2.81
N VAL A 300 5.42 8.31 -2.56
CA VAL A 300 4.25 8.38 -3.45
C VAL A 300 3.73 9.82 -3.47
N GLY A 301 2.84 10.16 -4.38
CA GLY A 301 2.12 11.44 -4.36
C GLY A 301 2.34 12.29 -5.60
N LEU A 302 1.52 12.06 -6.63
CA LEU A 302 1.59 12.76 -7.92
C LEU A 302 2.97 12.68 -8.59
N ILE A 303 3.64 11.54 -8.43
CA ILE A 303 4.85 11.20 -9.16
C ILE A 303 4.41 10.47 -10.44
N ALA A 304 4.64 11.09 -11.59
CA ALA A 304 4.23 10.56 -12.89
C ALA A 304 5.34 10.63 -13.95
N GLY A 305 6.25 11.61 -13.83
CA GLY A 305 7.36 11.79 -14.76
C GLY A 305 8.57 10.92 -14.41
N THR A 306 9.22 10.39 -15.44
CA THR A 306 10.43 9.54 -15.30
C THR A 306 11.57 10.29 -14.62
N GLN A 307 11.89 11.50 -15.12
CA GLN A 307 12.97 12.32 -14.55
C GLN A 307 12.66 12.74 -13.12
N GLN A 308 11.37 13.06 -12.81
CA GLN A 308 10.94 13.37 -11.44
C GLN A 308 11.23 12.19 -10.49
N ALA A 309 10.92 10.96 -10.91
CA ALA A 309 11.16 9.76 -10.11
C ALA A 309 12.67 9.52 -9.90
N GLU A 310 13.48 9.66 -10.95
CA GLU A 310 14.94 9.56 -10.89
C GLU A 310 15.54 10.60 -9.93
N ASP A 311 15.13 11.87 -10.05
CA ASP A 311 15.67 12.98 -9.25
C ASP A 311 15.38 12.82 -7.75
N ILE A 312 14.19 12.32 -7.38
CA ILE A 312 13.84 12.04 -5.98
C ILE A 312 14.81 11.03 -5.38
N LEU A 313 15.13 9.96 -6.10
CA LEU A 313 16.07 8.94 -5.63
C LEU A 313 17.53 9.43 -5.66
N ALA A 314 17.94 10.09 -6.74
CA ALA A 314 19.30 10.61 -6.89
C ALA A 314 19.65 11.65 -5.82
N GLN A 315 18.66 12.43 -5.37
CA GLN A 315 18.80 13.39 -4.25
C GLN A 315 18.71 12.73 -2.86
N GLY A 316 18.52 11.40 -2.79
CA GLY A 316 18.42 10.66 -1.53
C GLY A 316 17.16 10.96 -0.71
N LYS A 317 16.08 11.42 -1.37
CA LYS A 317 14.81 11.76 -0.68
C LYS A 317 13.94 10.54 -0.41
N ALA A 318 14.14 9.45 -1.14
CA ALA A 318 13.50 8.17 -0.95
C ALA A 318 14.42 7.05 -1.41
N ASP A 319 14.05 5.79 -1.13
CA ASP A 319 14.75 4.60 -1.60
C ASP A 319 14.01 3.88 -2.73
N LEU A 320 12.67 3.99 -2.77
CA LEU A 320 11.79 3.45 -3.81
C LEU A 320 10.72 4.47 -4.18
N ILE A 321 10.20 4.36 -5.41
CA ILE A 321 9.13 5.22 -5.94
C ILE A 321 7.88 4.39 -6.17
N CYS A 322 6.78 4.80 -5.55
CA CYS A 322 5.45 4.21 -5.73
C CYS A 322 4.67 4.95 -6.81
N ILE A 323 4.28 4.23 -7.86
CA ILE A 323 3.49 4.75 -8.98
C ILE A 323 2.07 4.17 -8.91
N GLY A 324 1.07 5.03 -8.74
CA GLY A 324 -0.34 4.64 -8.72
C GLY A 324 -1.05 4.94 -10.04
N ARG A 325 -1.71 6.09 -10.14
CA ARG A 325 -2.52 6.50 -11.30
C ARG A 325 -1.73 6.51 -12.61
N ALA A 326 -0.46 6.85 -12.59
CA ALA A 326 0.39 6.79 -13.78
C ALA A 326 0.57 5.34 -14.28
N ALA A 327 0.67 4.35 -13.38
CA ALA A 327 0.71 2.93 -13.78
C ALA A 327 -0.67 2.43 -14.27
N MET A 328 -1.79 2.95 -13.74
CA MET A 328 -3.12 2.63 -14.30
C MET A 328 -3.30 3.18 -15.71
N TRP A 329 -2.78 4.37 -15.97
CA TRP A 329 -2.79 4.99 -17.30
C TRP A 329 -1.86 4.28 -18.27
N ASP A 330 -0.66 3.96 -17.83
CA ASP A 330 0.37 3.24 -18.57
C ASP A 330 0.91 2.08 -17.74
N PRO A 331 0.35 0.87 -17.87
CA PRO A 331 0.85 -0.32 -17.15
C PRO A 331 2.30 -0.69 -17.46
N ARG A 332 2.87 -0.12 -18.52
CA ARG A 332 4.29 -0.26 -18.91
C ARG A 332 5.12 0.98 -18.57
N TRP A 333 4.67 1.80 -17.65
CA TRP A 333 5.38 3.01 -17.23
C TRP A 333 6.84 2.74 -16.89
N ALA A 334 7.15 1.68 -16.14
CA ALA A 334 8.54 1.35 -15.79
C ALA A 334 9.37 0.92 -17.01
N TRP A 335 8.75 0.26 -17.98
CA TRP A 335 9.39 -0.06 -19.25
C TRP A 335 9.76 1.21 -20.02
N HIS A 336 8.78 2.11 -20.21
CA HIS A 336 9.00 3.37 -20.92
C HIS A 336 10.01 4.27 -20.18
N ALA A 337 9.97 4.30 -18.84
CA ALA A 337 10.93 5.04 -18.03
C ALA A 337 12.37 4.49 -18.18
N ALA A 338 12.54 3.16 -18.26
CA ALA A 338 13.85 2.56 -18.52
C ALA A 338 14.41 2.98 -19.89
N GLU A 339 13.56 2.96 -20.93
CA GLU A 339 13.97 3.42 -22.28
C GLU A 339 14.34 4.89 -22.29
N GLU A 340 13.56 5.74 -21.60
CA GLU A 340 13.79 7.19 -21.51
C GLU A 340 15.11 7.51 -20.80
N LEU A 341 15.45 6.78 -19.73
CA LEU A 341 16.70 6.93 -18.98
C LEU A 341 17.88 6.15 -19.58
N GLY A 342 17.67 5.41 -20.66
CA GLY A 342 18.70 4.54 -21.25
C GLY A 342 19.16 3.41 -20.31
N ALA A 343 18.28 3.02 -19.36
CA ALA A 343 18.55 1.98 -18.38
C ALA A 343 18.16 0.58 -18.89
N GLU A 344 18.69 -0.44 -18.24
CA GLU A 344 18.30 -1.83 -18.48
C GLU A 344 17.28 -2.27 -17.43
N THR A 345 16.29 -3.06 -17.86
CA THR A 345 15.29 -3.67 -16.98
C THR A 345 14.90 -5.05 -17.52
N PRO A 346 14.48 -6.00 -16.67
CA PRO A 346 14.03 -7.30 -17.15
C PRO A 346 12.72 -7.17 -17.94
N TYR A 347 12.68 -7.75 -19.13
CA TYR A 347 11.48 -7.83 -19.96
C TYR A 347 10.87 -9.22 -19.92
N ALA A 348 9.54 -9.30 -19.90
CA ALA A 348 8.87 -10.59 -19.99
C ALA A 348 9.21 -11.28 -21.32
N PRO A 349 9.61 -12.57 -21.31
CA PRO A 349 10.04 -13.27 -22.53
C PRO A 349 9.02 -13.22 -23.66
N LYS A 350 7.72 -13.25 -23.35
CA LYS A 350 6.63 -13.12 -24.33
C LYS A 350 6.56 -11.76 -25.03
N MET A 351 7.19 -10.73 -24.45
CA MET A 351 7.21 -9.36 -24.97
C MET A 351 8.51 -9.03 -25.74
N MET A 352 9.46 -9.97 -25.85
CA MET A 352 10.75 -9.73 -26.51
C MET A 352 10.62 -9.33 -27.98
N ALA A 353 9.57 -9.76 -28.67
CA ALA A 353 9.34 -9.39 -30.08
C ALA A 353 9.13 -7.88 -30.29
N CYS A 354 8.65 -7.16 -29.29
CA CYS A 354 8.46 -5.70 -29.33
C CYS A 354 9.51 -4.93 -28.51
N HIS A 355 10.62 -5.57 -28.13
CA HIS A 355 11.68 -4.92 -27.38
C HIS A 355 12.37 -3.85 -28.24
N PRO A 356 12.47 -2.57 -27.81
CA PRO A 356 12.99 -1.47 -28.61
C PRO A 356 14.41 -1.71 -29.16
N LYS A 357 15.29 -2.35 -28.37
CA LYS A 357 16.65 -2.70 -28.81
C LYS A 357 16.67 -3.70 -29.99
N LEU A 358 15.62 -4.55 -30.11
CA LEU A 358 15.49 -5.53 -31.19
C LEU A 358 14.76 -4.97 -32.43
N ARG A 359 14.05 -3.87 -32.25
CA ARG A 359 13.21 -3.24 -33.28
C ARG A 359 13.31 -1.71 -33.23
N PRO A 360 14.52 -1.14 -33.27
CA PRO A 360 14.71 0.31 -33.09
C PRO A 360 13.99 1.14 -34.14
N GLN A 361 13.74 0.57 -35.32
CA GLN A 361 12.99 1.27 -36.41
C GLN A 361 11.50 1.46 -36.08
N LEU A 362 10.92 0.67 -35.20
CA LEU A 362 9.50 0.78 -34.78
C LEU A 362 9.33 1.74 -33.60
N PHE A 363 10.40 2.00 -32.88
CA PHE A 363 10.38 2.79 -31.66
C PHE A 363 11.41 3.94 -31.77
N PRO A 364 11.14 4.96 -32.62
CA PRO A 364 12.02 6.12 -32.68
C PRO A 364 12.16 6.70 -31.28
N LYS A 365 13.38 7.06 -30.89
CA LYS A 365 13.63 7.71 -29.58
C LYS A 365 12.62 8.84 -29.44
N ARG A 366 11.80 8.82 -28.37
CA ARG A 366 10.95 9.96 -28.03
C ARG A 366 11.87 11.17 -27.96
N ALA A 367 11.57 12.20 -28.75
CA ALA A 367 12.32 13.45 -28.70
C ALA A 367 12.35 13.87 -27.23
N GLN A 368 13.55 14.06 -26.68
CA GLN A 368 13.68 14.66 -25.36
C GLN A 368 12.87 15.95 -25.40
N ALA A 369 11.88 16.07 -24.51
CA ALA A 369 11.18 17.33 -24.35
C ALA A 369 12.26 18.39 -24.09
N ALA A 370 12.29 19.43 -24.92
CA ALA A 370 13.20 20.54 -24.73
C ALA A 370 13.02 21.10 -23.31
N PRO A 371 14.10 21.58 -22.68
CA PRO A 371 14.11 22.05 -21.31
C PRO A 371 13.11 23.17 -21.04
#